data_e4a649c2b6786f7b3edc0dba38bad3c6
#
_entry.id   e4a649c2b6786f7b3edc0dba38bad3c6
#
_cell.length_a   1.000
_cell.length_b   1.000
_cell.length_c   1.000
_cell.angle_alpha   90.00
_cell.angle_beta   90.00
_cell.angle_gamma   90.00
#
_symmetry.space_group_name_H-M   'P 1'
#
loop_
_entity.id
_entity.type
_entity.pdbx_description
1 polymer ?
#
loop_
_entity_poly.entity_id
_entity_poly.type
_entity_poly.pdbx_seq_one_letter_code
_entity_poly.pdbx_strand_id
1 'polypeptide(L)'
;MASKINKGEILAKFFDDGEYTALFADGAVSVACGYAAGQQAYAVYQNGEAVTVKDVEKNIKVLEMAAQTGCPVVTFYNSVGAKLAEGLDVLTANAKLNAQIAKVSGVIPQVAVVLGVCGGTSALSAANADVCIMAEGAELFFTAPFTSAAKGDKVADAGSAAAASKAGVASIVAADAAEAAEKAAHIVGLLPANNLTGPAIFEFEQPTAALAAGAEPAKAAAAVVDKDSTVELYAGFGKSVYTAFATVGGNAVGVVATGKNLCHNCVAKIARFVRLCDAFSVPVVTVVDTEGFVPSVSDDIAGGIREAARLAATYADATTAKVTVLAGKAMGPVYTALAAADLRIAVTGCVVSALEPSAAVSVLYKDEIDASDNIIAATNAKAAAYTAEVCSAANAVACGAADMVCDAANVRSSVVAALELLSTKRAARLPKKHGNMAL
;
A
#
# COMPACT_ATOMS: atom_id res chain seq x y z
N MET A 1 -7.69 31.01 -0.25
CA MET A 1 -7.61 31.11 -1.74
C MET A 1 -6.70 29.99 -2.18
N ALA A 2 -7.12 29.18 -3.17
CA ALA A 2 -6.24 28.17 -3.74
C ALA A 2 -5.00 28.87 -4.30
N SER A 3 -3.80 28.38 -3.98
CA SER A 3 -2.56 28.96 -4.49
C SER A 3 -2.54 28.85 -6.02
N LYS A 4 -2.06 29.90 -6.70
CA LYS A 4 -1.81 29.84 -8.16
C LYS A 4 -0.58 28.95 -8.38
N ILE A 5 -0.83 27.65 -8.54
CA ILE A 5 0.18 26.67 -8.90
C ILE A 5 0.34 26.74 -10.43
N ASN A 6 1.57 26.83 -10.92
CA ASN A 6 1.85 26.95 -12.34
C ASN A 6 1.65 25.60 -13.04
N LYS A 7 0.60 25.51 -13.85
CA LYS A 7 0.28 24.30 -14.62
C LYS A 7 1.47 23.82 -15.48
N GLY A 8 2.15 24.75 -16.17
CA GLY A 8 3.26 24.41 -17.07
C GLY A 8 4.43 23.76 -16.31
N GLU A 9 4.75 24.27 -15.13
CA GLU A 9 5.79 23.69 -14.26
C GLU A 9 5.39 22.30 -13.79
N ILE A 10 4.16 22.10 -13.33
CA ILE A 10 3.68 20.80 -12.83
C ILE A 10 3.68 19.75 -13.94
N LEU A 11 3.15 20.09 -15.13
CA LEU A 11 3.12 19.15 -16.23
C LEU A 11 4.52 18.87 -16.78
N ALA A 12 5.43 19.86 -16.79
CA ALA A 12 6.83 19.65 -17.17
C ALA A 12 7.60 18.74 -16.18
N LYS A 13 7.21 18.72 -14.90
CA LYS A 13 7.77 17.82 -13.89
C LYS A 13 7.17 16.41 -13.95
N PHE A 14 5.96 16.30 -14.46
CA PHE A 14 5.27 15.02 -14.59
C PHE A 14 5.62 14.29 -15.89
N PHE A 15 5.65 15.00 -17.03
CA PHE A 15 5.96 14.40 -18.33
C PHE A 15 7.46 14.43 -18.63
N ASP A 16 7.94 13.38 -19.25
CA ASP A 16 9.32 13.23 -19.69
C ASP A 16 9.71 14.38 -20.61
N ASP A 17 10.89 14.97 -20.37
CA ASP A 17 11.41 16.15 -21.08
C ASP A 17 10.46 17.36 -21.09
N GLY A 18 9.38 17.34 -20.30
CA GLY A 18 8.34 18.36 -20.28
C GLY A 18 7.45 18.36 -21.53
N GLU A 19 7.49 17.30 -22.33
CA GLU A 19 6.75 17.20 -23.59
C GLU A 19 5.39 16.54 -23.42
N TYR A 20 4.32 17.22 -23.82
CA TYR A 20 2.96 16.70 -23.79
C TYR A 20 2.06 17.32 -24.85
N THR A 21 1.01 16.61 -25.21
CA THR A 21 -0.06 17.11 -26.09
C THR A 21 -1.27 17.55 -25.26
N ALA A 22 -1.68 18.81 -25.37
CA ALA A 22 -2.91 19.30 -24.76
C ALA A 22 -4.14 18.79 -25.53
N LEU A 23 -5.09 18.16 -24.82
CA LEU A 23 -6.33 17.62 -25.41
C LEU A 23 -7.53 18.54 -25.18
N PHE A 24 -7.77 18.94 -23.93
CA PHE A 24 -8.87 19.82 -23.55
C PHE A 24 -8.29 20.95 -22.69
N ALA A 25 -8.08 22.11 -23.28
CA ALA A 25 -7.32 23.21 -22.66
C ALA A 25 -8.17 24.25 -21.92
N ASP A 26 -9.48 24.33 -22.24
CA ASP A 26 -10.37 25.38 -21.74
C ASP A 26 -10.97 25.05 -20.37
N GLY A 27 -11.37 26.07 -19.59
CA GLY A 27 -12.11 25.95 -18.33
C GLY A 27 -11.23 25.66 -17.12
N ALA A 28 -11.87 25.25 -16.02
CA ALA A 28 -11.22 24.97 -14.76
C ALA A 28 -10.41 23.66 -14.77
N VAL A 29 -10.75 22.75 -15.68
CA VAL A 29 -10.06 21.47 -15.88
C VAL A 29 -9.46 21.43 -17.29
N SER A 30 -8.19 21.11 -17.35
CA SER A 30 -7.48 20.84 -18.62
C SER A 30 -6.88 19.44 -18.61
N VAL A 31 -6.69 18.89 -19.80
CA VAL A 31 -6.18 17.52 -19.99
C VAL A 31 -4.97 17.56 -20.92
N ALA A 32 -4.00 16.74 -20.61
CA ALA A 32 -2.83 16.48 -21.45
C ALA A 32 -2.53 14.99 -21.52
N CYS A 33 -1.80 14.57 -22.55
CA CYS A 33 -1.23 13.24 -22.65
C CYS A 33 0.22 13.33 -23.12
N GLY A 34 1.04 12.41 -22.66
CA GLY A 34 2.47 12.34 -22.96
C GLY A 34 3.08 11.11 -22.33
N TYR A 35 4.40 11.05 -22.30
CA TYR A 35 5.12 10.00 -21.59
C TYR A 35 5.50 10.48 -20.19
N ALA A 36 5.35 9.62 -19.20
CA ALA A 36 5.77 9.85 -17.82
C ALA A 36 6.53 8.60 -17.34
N ALA A 37 7.79 8.77 -16.98
CA ALA A 37 8.71 7.67 -16.64
C ALA A 37 8.69 6.54 -17.70
N GLY A 38 8.71 6.91 -18.97
CA GLY A 38 8.73 5.99 -20.11
C GLY A 38 7.39 5.35 -20.47
N GLN A 39 6.30 5.65 -19.75
CA GLN A 39 4.95 5.15 -20.03
C GLN A 39 4.03 6.24 -20.54
N GLN A 40 3.18 5.93 -21.53
CA GLN A 40 2.14 6.86 -21.97
C GLN A 40 1.11 7.04 -20.84
N ALA A 41 0.77 8.28 -20.50
CA ALA A 41 -0.14 8.62 -19.43
C ALA A 41 -1.03 9.82 -19.77
N TYR A 42 -2.18 9.91 -19.12
CA TYR A 42 -3.04 11.09 -19.15
C TYR A 42 -2.90 11.89 -17.85
N ALA A 43 -2.84 13.21 -17.99
CA ALA A 43 -2.87 14.15 -16.88
C ALA A 43 -4.16 14.99 -16.94
N VAL A 44 -4.91 15.03 -15.85
CA VAL A 44 -6.06 15.92 -15.64
C VAL A 44 -5.62 16.96 -14.62
N TYR A 45 -5.69 18.23 -14.96
CA TYR A 45 -5.21 19.33 -14.14
C TYR A 45 -6.31 20.32 -13.79
N GLN A 46 -6.48 20.62 -12.49
CA GLN A 46 -7.39 21.65 -11.97
C GLN A 46 -6.61 22.94 -11.66
N ASN A 47 -7.10 24.09 -12.18
CA ASN A 47 -6.37 25.37 -12.16
C ASN A 47 -6.66 26.27 -10.95
N GLY A 48 -7.35 25.78 -9.93
CA GLY A 48 -7.75 26.56 -8.73
C GLY A 48 -9.14 27.16 -8.81
N GLU A 49 -9.81 27.10 -9.94
CA GLU A 49 -11.18 27.62 -10.12
C GLU A 49 -12.27 26.62 -9.73
N ALA A 50 -13.52 27.09 -9.71
CA ALA A 50 -14.67 26.23 -9.49
C ALA A 50 -14.93 25.33 -10.71
N VAL A 51 -15.09 24.04 -10.46
CA VAL A 51 -15.30 23.01 -11.49
C VAL A 51 -16.75 23.03 -11.99
N THR A 52 -16.93 23.12 -13.30
CA THR A 52 -18.24 23.10 -13.98
C THR A 52 -18.65 21.68 -14.39
N VAL A 53 -19.92 21.49 -14.80
CA VAL A 53 -20.39 20.22 -15.40
C VAL A 53 -19.51 19.82 -16.59
N LYS A 54 -19.17 20.76 -17.48
CA LYS A 54 -18.29 20.48 -18.63
C LYS A 54 -16.92 20.02 -18.24
N ASP A 55 -16.37 20.56 -17.15
CA ASP A 55 -15.05 20.15 -16.63
C ASP A 55 -15.10 18.74 -16.05
N VAL A 56 -16.19 18.37 -15.38
CA VAL A 56 -16.41 17.00 -14.90
C VAL A 56 -16.55 16.02 -16.07
N GLU A 57 -17.28 16.40 -17.12
CA GLU A 57 -17.45 15.58 -18.34
C GLU A 57 -16.12 15.33 -19.07
N LYS A 58 -15.18 16.30 -19.10
CA LYS A 58 -13.83 16.09 -19.61
C LYS A 58 -13.09 15.00 -18.83
N ASN A 59 -13.20 15.03 -17.51
CA ASN A 59 -12.55 14.02 -16.65
C ASN A 59 -13.13 12.62 -16.92
N ILE A 60 -14.45 12.49 -17.02
CA ILE A 60 -15.11 11.24 -17.38
C ILE A 60 -14.61 10.73 -18.73
N LYS A 61 -14.56 11.61 -19.75
CA LYS A 61 -14.09 11.25 -21.08
C LYS A 61 -12.64 10.79 -21.09
N VAL A 62 -11.77 11.40 -20.29
CA VAL A 62 -10.37 10.96 -20.17
C VAL A 62 -10.27 9.57 -19.55
N LEU A 63 -11.04 9.29 -18.49
CA LEU A 63 -11.06 7.95 -17.89
C LEU A 63 -11.56 6.89 -18.89
N GLU A 64 -12.52 7.22 -19.74
CA GLU A 64 -12.98 6.34 -20.81
C GLU A 64 -11.89 6.09 -21.86
N MET A 65 -11.23 7.16 -22.33
CA MET A 65 -10.13 7.08 -23.29
C MET A 65 -8.96 6.27 -22.72
N ALA A 66 -8.59 6.53 -21.47
CA ALA A 66 -7.50 5.86 -20.76
C ALA A 66 -7.78 4.35 -20.60
N ALA A 67 -9.02 3.98 -20.26
CA ALA A 67 -9.40 2.56 -20.22
C ALA A 67 -9.35 1.87 -21.58
N GLN A 68 -9.68 2.59 -22.67
CA GLN A 68 -9.60 2.07 -24.03
C GLN A 68 -8.17 1.94 -24.57
N THR A 69 -7.30 2.85 -24.15
CA THR A 69 -5.87 2.87 -24.55
C THR A 69 -4.97 2.09 -23.60
N GLY A 70 -5.49 1.70 -22.42
CA GLY A 70 -4.74 0.99 -21.39
C GLY A 70 -3.66 1.84 -20.73
N CYS A 71 -3.90 3.16 -20.57
CA CYS A 71 -2.93 4.10 -20.02
C CYS A 71 -3.32 4.59 -18.63
N PRO A 72 -2.37 4.85 -17.71
CA PRO A 72 -2.62 5.45 -16.41
C PRO A 72 -3.24 6.86 -16.51
N VAL A 73 -4.00 7.26 -15.48
CA VAL A 73 -4.53 8.62 -15.32
C VAL A 73 -4.01 9.23 -14.05
N VAL A 74 -3.40 10.41 -14.15
CA VAL A 74 -2.99 11.23 -13.01
C VAL A 74 -3.86 12.46 -12.93
N THR A 75 -4.57 12.66 -11.81
CA THR A 75 -5.42 13.83 -11.60
C THR A 75 -4.78 14.77 -10.57
N PHE A 76 -4.43 15.95 -10.99
CA PHE A 76 -3.88 17.03 -10.17
C PHE A 76 -5.03 17.88 -9.62
N TYR A 77 -5.31 17.74 -8.33
CA TYR A 77 -6.39 18.42 -7.64
C TYR A 77 -5.94 19.77 -7.09
N ASN A 78 -6.60 20.81 -7.52
CA ASN A 78 -6.53 22.17 -6.97
C ASN A 78 -7.77 22.92 -7.41
N SER A 79 -8.81 22.97 -6.57
CA SER A 79 -10.08 23.61 -6.89
C SER A 79 -10.77 24.14 -5.64
N VAL A 80 -11.44 25.26 -5.77
CA VAL A 80 -12.34 25.81 -4.73
C VAL A 80 -13.65 25.02 -4.62
N GLY A 81 -13.82 23.96 -5.41
CA GLY A 81 -14.99 23.07 -5.38
C GLY A 81 -15.88 23.21 -6.63
N ALA A 82 -17.08 22.66 -6.54
CA ALA A 82 -18.05 22.68 -7.62
C ALA A 82 -18.61 24.09 -7.87
N LYS A 83 -18.91 24.43 -9.11
CA LYS A 83 -19.55 25.71 -9.47
C LYS A 83 -21.01 25.72 -9.03
N LEU A 84 -21.28 26.29 -7.86
CA LEU A 84 -22.60 26.26 -7.21
C LEU A 84 -23.73 26.86 -8.07
N ALA A 85 -23.41 27.76 -9.00
CA ALA A 85 -24.39 28.32 -9.93
C ALA A 85 -25.03 27.29 -10.89
N GLU A 86 -24.42 26.11 -11.06
CA GLU A 86 -24.94 25.01 -11.86
C GLU A 86 -25.84 24.04 -11.05
N GLY A 87 -26.04 24.32 -9.76
CA GLY A 87 -27.02 23.64 -8.93
C GLY A 87 -26.84 22.12 -8.85
N LEU A 88 -27.90 21.38 -9.12
CA LEU A 88 -27.91 19.92 -9.05
C LEU A 88 -27.19 19.25 -10.22
N ASP A 89 -27.00 19.95 -11.34
CA ASP A 89 -26.35 19.38 -12.53
C ASP A 89 -24.89 19.03 -12.25
N VAL A 90 -24.14 19.91 -11.54
CA VAL A 90 -22.76 19.62 -11.16
C VAL A 90 -22.68 18.49 -10.13
N LEU A 91 -23.66 18.36 -9.24
CA LEU A 91 -23.75 17.25 -8.30
C LEU A 91 -23.97 15.92 -9.04
N THR A 92 -24.88 15.89 -9.99
CA THR A 92 -25.18 14.71 -10.83
C THR A 92 -23.97 14.34 -11.69
N ALA A 93 -23.26 15.31 -12.26
CA ALA A 93 -22.04 15.07 -13.02
C ALA A 93 -20.94 14.43 -12.15
N ASN A 94 -20.73 14.93 -10.93
CA ASN A 94 -19.78 14.33 -9.98
C ASN A 94 -20.15 12.90 -9.55
N ALA A 95 -21.43 12.58 -9.43
CA ALA A 95 -21.87 11.21 -9.17
C ALA A 95 -21.50 10.26 -10.34
N LYS A 96 -21.67 10.73 -11.59
CA LYS A 96 -21.22 9.99 -12.78
C LYS A 96 -19.70 9.83 -12.81
N LEU A 97 -18.94 10.85 -12.44
CA LEU A 97 -17.49 10.78 -12.35
C LEU A 97 -17.04 9.71 -11.35
N ASN A 98 -17.61 9.70 -10.15
CA ASN A 98 -17.29 8.67 -9.17
C ASN A 98 -17.66 7.25 -9.65
N ALA A 99 -18.76 7.09 -10.37
CA ALA A 99 -19.12 5.81 -10.99
C ALA A 99 -18.08 5.40 -12.06
N GLN A 100 -17.57 6.35 -12.85
CA GLN A 100 -16.54 6.07 -13.86
C GLN A 100 -15.19 5.73 -13.22
N ILE A 101 -14.77 6.46 -12.16
CA ILE A 101 -13.59 6.14 -11.35
C ILE A 101 -13.66 4.69 -10.83
N ALA A 102 -14.80 4.31 -10.25
CA ALA A 102 -15.01 2.95 -9.75
C ALA A 102 -15.00 1.89 -10.87
N LYS A 103 -15.55 2.22 -12.03
CA LYS A 103 -15.62 1.32 -13.20
C LYS A 103 -14.23 0.99 -13.77
N VAL A 104 -13.30 1.95 -13.77
CA VAL A 104 -11.94 1.75 -14.29
C VAL A 104 -10.93 1.36 -13.22
N SER A 105 -11.33 1.30 -11.95
CA SER A 105 -10.49 0.84 -10.83
C SER A 105 -10.05 -0.61 -11.06
N GLY A 106 -8.73 -0.86 -10.94
CA GLY A 106 -8.12 -2.14 -11.24
C GLY A 106 -8.05 -2.49 -12.73
N VAL A 107 -8.43 -1.57 -13.64
CA VAL A 107 -8.21 -1.69 -15.09
C VAL A 107 -6.98 -0.89 -15.50
N ILE A 108 -6.93 0.37 -15.10
CA ILE A 108 -5.81 1.29 -15.29
C ILE A 108 -5.43 1.93 -13.95
N PRO A 109 -4.14 2.21 -13.70
CA PRO A 109 -3.72 2.95 -12.52
C PRO A 109 -4.32 4.36 -12.49
N GLN A 110 -4.84 4.75 -11.33
CA GLN A 110 -5.38 6.07 -11.05
C GLN A 110 -4.57 6.70 -9.90
N VAL A 111 -3.86 7.79 -10.19
CA VAL A 111 -3.08 8.53 -9.19
C VAL A 111 -3.71 9.89 -8.96
N ALA A 112 -4.05 10.18 -7.71
CA ALA A 112 -4.50 11.48 -7.27
C ALA A 112 -3.30 12.28 -6.73
N VAL A 113 -3.16 13.52 -7.16
CA VAL A 113 -2.11 14.45 -6.69
C VAL A 113 -2.80 15.72 -6.17
N VAL A 114 -2.84 15.89 -4.87
CA VAL A 114 -3.46 17.07 -4.26
C VAL A 114 -2.40 18.16 -4.10
N LEU A 115 -2.51 19.19 -4.93
CA LEU A 115 -1.54 20.28 -5.00
C LEU A 115 -1.97 21.50 -4.16
N GLY A 116 -3.27 21.70 -4.03
CA GLY A 116 -3.86 22.82 -3.32
C GLY A 116 -5.12 22.37 -2.58
N VAL A 117 -6.22 23.08 -2.77
CA VAL A 117 -7.50 22.74 -2.13
C VAL A 117 -8.19 21.58 -2.84
N CYS A 118 -8.59 20.57 -2.09
CA CYS A 118 -9.38 19.42 -2.55
C CYS A 118 -10.50 19.15 -1.53
N GLY A 119 -11.71 19.64 -1.80
CA GLY A 119 -12.84 19.59 -0.87
C GLY A 119 -14.06 18.85 -1.42
N GLY A 120 -14.92 18.37 -0.51
CA GLY A 120 -16.22 17.78 -0.84
C GLY A 120 -16.11 16.55 -1.75
N THR A 121 -16.81 16.56 -2.88
CA THR A 121 -16.83 15.43 -3.84
C THR A 121 -15.45 15.17 -4.47
N SER A 122 -14.60 16.18 -4.65
CA SER A 122 -13.24 15.99 -5.13
C SER A 122 -12.39 15.20 -4.14
N ALA A 123 -12.58 15.40 -2.83
CA ALA A 123 -11.89 14.62 -1.81
C ALA A 123 -12.30 13.13 -1.87
N LEU A 124 -13.58 12.84 -2.15
CA LEU A 124 -14.05 11.47 -2.36
C LEU A 124 -13.37 10.84 -3.58
N SER A 125 -13.28 11.57 -4.69
CA SER A 125 -12.61 11.10 -5.91
C SER A 125 -11.11 10.86 -5.70
N ALA A 126 -10.42 11.76 -5.00
CA ALA A 126 -9.01 11.64 -4.69
C ALA A 126 -8.73 10.44 -3.76
N ALA A 127 -9.58 10.18 -2.77
CA ALA A 127 -9.45 9.06 -1.85
C ALA A 127 -9.75 7.69 -2.51
N ASN A 128 -10.51 7.67 -3.61
CA ASN A 128 -10.79 6.46 -4.39
C ASN A 128 -9.65 6.07 -5.34
N ALA A 129 -8.70 6.94 -5.59
CA ALA A 129 -7.53 6.62 -6.41
C ALA A 129 -6.69 5.49 -5.80
N ASP A 130 -5.90 4.83 -6.63
CA ASP A 130 -4.99 3.75 -6.20
C ASP A 130 -3.89 4.29 -5.29
N VAL A 131 -3.33 5.46 -5.66
CA VAL A 131 -2.33 6.20 -4.87
C VAL A 131 -2.78 7.66 -4.75
N CYS A 132 -2.76 8.21 -3.53
CA CYS A 132 -3.03 9.61 -3.26
C CYS A 132 -1.76 10.30 -2.75
N ILE A 133 -1.22 11.23 -3.52
CA ILE A 133 -0.05 12.05 -3.19
C ILE A 133 -0.54 13.43 -2.76
N MET A 134 -0.06 13.96 -1.64
CA MET A 134 -0.38 15.32 -1.22
C MET A 134 0.88 16.16 -1.08
N ALA A 135 0.87 17.38 -1.63
CA ALA A 135 1.87 18.38 -1.29
C ALA A 135 1.67 18.87 0.15
N GLU A 136 2.73 19.18 0.89
CA GLU A 136 2.66 19.54 2.32
C GLU A 136 1.71 20.71 2.60
N GLY A 137 1.67 21.71 1.70
CA GLY A 137 0.76 22.86 1.80
C GLY A 137 -0.65 22.66 1.25
N ALA A 138 -1.01 21.43 0.82
CA ALA A 138 -2.33 21.13 0.27
C ALA A 138 -3.35 20.80 1.36
N GLU A 139 -4.63 20.95 1.02
CA GLU A 139 -5.75 20.69 1.93
C GLU A 139 -6.70 19.64 1.33
N LEU A 140 -7.09 18.65 2.13
CA LEU A 140 -8.04 17.58 1.78
C LEU A 140 -9.11 17.47 2.86
N PHE A 141 -10.39 17.68 2.52
CA PHE A 141 -11.49 17.67 3.49
C PHE A 141 -12.88 17.44 2.84
N PHE A 142 -13.83 16.94 3.60
CA PHE A 142 -15.25 16.97 3.20
C PHE A 142 -15.90 18.30 3.55
N THR A 143 -15.67 18.77 4.78
CA THR A 143 -16.14 20.07 5.26
C THR A 143 -14.93 20.96 5.50
N ALA A 144 -14.94 22.15 4.94
CA ALA A 144 -13.85 23.09 5.11
C ALA A 144 -13.52 23.33 6.60
N PRO A 145 -12.25 23.32 7.01
CA PRO A 145 -11.84 23.43 8.42
C PRO A 145 -12.41 24.65 9.13
N PHE A 146 -12.55 25.80 8.45
CA PHE A 146 -13.15 26.99 9.01
C PHE A 146 -14.67 26.83 9.34
N THR A 147 -15.38 26.00 8.55
CA THR A 147 -16.81 25.71 8.80
C THR A 147 -16.97 24.82 10.04
N SER A 148 -16.12 23.80 10.20
CA SER A 148 -16.11 22.95 11.39
C SER A 148 -15.70 23.73 12.62
N ALA A 149 -14.69 24.59 12.53
CA ALA A 149 -14.25 25.47 13.61
C ALA A 149 -15.33 26.46 14.06
N ALA A 150 -16.14 26.99 13.13
CA ALA A 150 -17.29 27.84 13.47
C ALA A 150 -18.39 27.11 14.25
N LYS A 151 -18.46 25.78 14.14
CA LYS A 151 -19.37 24.89 14.89
C LYS A 151 -18.76 24.36 16.20
N GLY A 152 -17.56 24.84 16.58
CA GLY A 152 -16.88 24.44 17.81
C GLY A 152 -15.93 23.25 17.67
N ASP A 153 -15.84 22.63 16.49
CA ASP A 153 -14.91 21.52 16.19
C ASP A 153 -13.62 22.11 15.60
N LYS A 154 -12.68 22.43 16.48
CA LYS A 154 -11.38 23.00 16.12
C LYS A 154 -10.27 21.97 16.28
N VAL A 155 -9.74 21.53 15.16
CA VAL A 155 -8.54 20.69 15.08
C VAL A 155 -7.44 21.48 14.38
N ALA A 156 -6.26 21.58 14.99
CA ALA A 156 -5.20 22.50 14.56
C ALA A 156 -4.68 22.23 13.14
N ASP A 157 -4.63 20.95 12.76
CA ASP A 157 -4.11 20.47 11.47
C ASP A 157 -5.21 19.89 10.57
N ALA A 158 -6.49 20.23 10.83
CA ALA A 158 -7.62 19.74 10.06
C ALA A 158 -7.44 19.99 8.55
N GLY A 159 -7.59 18.92 7.76
CA GLY A 159 -7.45 18.96 6.31
C GLY A 159 -6.01 18.98 5.78
N SER A 160 -4.99 19.08 6.64
CA SER A 160 -3.60 19.10 6.21
C SER A 160 -3.12 17.75 5.64
N ALA A 161 -2.02 17.77 4.87
CA ALA A 161 -1.38 16.56 4.38
C ALA A 161 -0.94 15.63 5.52
N ALA A 162 -0.50 16.19 6.66
CA ALA A 162 -0.14 15.43 7.85
C ALA A 162 -1.35 14.70 8.46
N ALA A 163 -2.51 15.36 8.55
CA ALA A 163 -3.75 14.75 9.03
C ALA A 163 -4.24 13.65 8.07
N ALA A 164 -4.23 13.91 6.75
CA ALA A 164 -4.61 12.93 5.72
C ALA A 164 -3.67 11.71 5.71
N SER A 165 -2.36 11.91 5.93
CA SER A 165 -1.38 10.82 6.07
C SER A 165 -1.65 9.97 7.31
N LYS A 166 -1.93 10.60 8.44
CA LYS A 166 -2.29 9.93 9.70
C LYS A 166 -3.61 9.12 9.59
N ALA A 167 -4.54 9.61 8.78
CA ALA A 167 -5.81 8.95 8.51
C ALA A 167 -5.71 7.82 7.46
N GLY A 168 -4.54 7.63 6.84
CA GLY A 168 -4.32 6.62 5.79
C GLY A 168 -4.97 6.96 4.45
N VAL A 169 -5.29 8.23 4.21
CA VAL A 169 -5.81 8.73 2.93
C VAL A 169 -4.68 9.13 2.00
N ALA A 170 -3.76 9.98 2.47
CA ALA A 170 -2.56 10.30 1.71
C ALA A 170 -1.56 9.15 1.79
N SER A 171 -1.29 8.55 0.63
CA SER A 171 -0.31 7.48 0.48
C SER A 171 1.12 8.03 0.60
N ILE A 172 1.36 9.20 0.04
CA ILE A 172 2.65 9.90 0.02
C ILE A 172 2.42 11.38 0.35
N VAL A 173 3.30 11.95 1.16
CA VAL A 173 3.39 13.41 1.36
C VAL A 173 4.66 13.89 0.67
N ALA A 174 4.53 14.91 -0.17
CA ALA A 174 5.62 15.57 -0.88
C ALA A 174 5.86 16.97 -0.28
N ALA A 175 7.09 17.45 -0.28
CA ALA A 175 7.43 18.75 0.31
C ALA A 175 6.73 19.91 -0.42
N ASP A 176 6.52 19.78 -1.72
CA ASP A 176 5.82 20.78 -2.53
C ASP A 176 5.08 20.16 -3.73
N ALA A 177 4.46 21.02 -4.53
CA ALA A 177 3.70 20.62 -5.72
C ALA A 177 4.57 20.03 -6.84
N ALA A 178 5.82 20.49 -6.97
CA ALA A 178 6.75 20.00 -7.98
C ALA A 178 7.21 18.59 -7.65
N GLU A 179 7.63 18.35 -6.41
CA GLU A 179 7.99 17.02 -5.91
C GLU A 179 6.79 16.06 -5.98
N ALA A 180 5.57 16.55 -5.71
CA ALA A 180 4.37 15.72 -5.84
C ALA A 180 4.14 15.23 -7.28
N ALA A 181 4.43 16.07 -8.29
CA ALA A 181 4.35 15.69 -9.68
C ALA A 181 5.46 14.69 -10.09
N GLU A 182 6.69 14.90 -9.63
CA GLU A 182 7.81 13.97 -9.85
C GLU A 182 7.53 12.60 -9.21
N LYS A 183 7.01 12.58 -7.98
CA LYS A 183 6.60 11.32 -7.32
C LYS A 183 5.46 10.63 -8.07
N ALA A 184 4.52 11.38 -8.64
CA ALA A 184 3.45 10.80 -9.45
C ALA A 184 3.99 10.15 -10.73
N ALA A 185 4.93 10.78 -11.43
CA ALA A 185 5.60 10.20 -12.59
C ALA A 185 6.34 8.90 -12.19
N HIS A 186 7.06 8.92 -11.07
CA HIS A 186 7.77 7.75 -10.57
C HIS A 186 6.82 6.60 -10.23
N ILE A 187 5.69 6.84 -9.57
CA ILE A 187 4.65 5.83 -9.30
C ILE A 187 4.07 5.27 -10.60
N VAL A 188 3.84 6.11 -11.60
CA VAL A 188 3.39 5.64 -12.93
C VAL A 188 4.42 4.70 -13.53
N GLY A 189 5.71 5.02 -13.45
CA GLY A 189 6.79 4.15 -13.95
C GLY A 189 6.92 2.80 -13.23
N LEU A 190 6.59 2.75 -11.93
CA LEU A 190 6.66 1.51 -11.13
C LEU A 190 5.45 0.60 -11.34
N LEU A 191 4.28 1.16 -11.65
CA LEU A 191 3.07 0.39 -11.93
C LEU A 191 3.03 -0.06 -13.39
N PRO A 192 2.46 -1.23 -13.71
CA PRO A 192 2.11 -1.57 -15.08
C PRO A 192 1.15 -0.54 -15.69
N ALA A 193 1.22 -0.32 -16.99
CA ALA A 193 0.32 0.64 -17.67
C ALA A 193 -1.17 0.30 -17.47
N ASN A 194 -1.48 -0.97 -17.36
CA ASN A 194 -2.83 -1.50 -17.08
C ASN A 194 -2.76 -2.92 -16.52
N ASN A 195 -3.88 -3.49 -16.15
CA ASN A 195 -3.98 -4.83 -15.55
C ASN A 195 -3.63 -6.01 -16.50
N LEU A 196 -3.37 -5.75 -17.77
CA LEU A 196 -3.00 -6.76 -18.76
C LEU A 196 -1.50 -6.74 -19.11
N THR A 197 -0.79 -5.67 -18.72
CA THR A 197 0.65 -5.52 -18.94
C THR A 197 1.43 -6.04 -17.73
N GLY A 198 2.65 -6.50 -17.97
CA GLY A 198 3.59 -6.87 -16.91
C GLY A 198 4.24 -5.65 -16.25
N PRO A 199 4.86 -5.84 -15.07
CA PRO A 199 5.63 -4.78 -14.41
C PRO A 199 6.82 -4.35 -15.27
N ALA A 200 7.23 -3.09 -15.10
CA ALA A 200 8.42 -2.55 -15.74
C ALA A 200 9.70 -3.21 -15.18
N ILE A 201 10.75 -3.22 -16.01
CA ILE A 201 12.06 -3.75 -15.65
C ILE A 201 13.03 -2.57 -15.60
N PHE A 202 13.83 -2.49 -14.54
CA PHE A 202 14.77 -1.42 -14.26
C PHE A 202 16.19 -1.94 -14.17
N GLU A 203 17.16 -1.07 -14.39
CA GLU A 203 18.53 -1.31 -13.95
C GLU A 203 18.58 -1.30 -12.43
N PHE A 204 19.43 -2.11 -11.82
CA PHE A 204 19.45 -2.28 -10.38
C PHE A 204 20.86 -2.47 -9.83
N GLU A 205 21.03 -2.06 -8.57
CA GLU A 205 22.18 -2.39 -7.72
C GLU A 205 21.73 -3.29 -6.56
N GLN A 206 22.59 -4.20 -6.15
CA GLN A 206 22.31 -5.05 -5.01
C GLN A 206 22.40 -4.26 -3.69
N PRO A 207 21.57 -4.57 -2.67
CA PRO A 207 21.70 -3.97 -1.35
C PRO A 207 23.02 -4.40 -0.70
N THR A 208 23.55 -3.51 0.12
CA THR A 208 24.82 -3.75 0.84
C THR A 208 24.62 -4.41 2.21
N ALA A 209 23.42 -4.33 2.76
CA ALA A 209 23.08 -4.87 4.09
C ALA A 209 22.39 -6.22 3.96
N ALA A 210 22.82 -7.20 4.75
CA ALA A 210 22.11 -8.47 4.93
C ALA A 210 20.89 -8.28 5.86
N LEU A 211 19.90 -9.17 5.72
CA LEU A 211 18.74 -9.21 6.61
C LEU A 211 19.19 -9.60 8.02
N ALA A 212 18.81 -8.79 9.02
CA ALA A 212 19.07 -9.05 10.43
C ALA A 212 17.77 -9.36 11.16
N ALA A 213 17.81 -10.33 12.08
CA ALA A 213 16.68 -10.60 12.98
C ALA A 213 16.40 -9.38 13.87
N GLY A 214 15.15 -9.05 14.09
CA GLY A 214 14.74 -7.88 14.88
C GLY A 214 15.02 -6.54 14.21
N ALA A 215 15.33 -6.51 12.89
CA ALA A 215 15.53 -5.27 12.17
C ALA A 215 14.25 -4.44 12.11
N GLU A 216 14.40 -3.11 12.15
CA GLU A 216 13.28 -2.20 11.86
C GLU A 216 12.67 -2.51 10.46
N PRO A 217 11.34 -2.42 10.29
CA PRO A 217 10.67 -2.86 9.06
C PRO A 217 11.26 -2.28 7.77
N ALA A 218 11.61 -1.01 7.74
CA ALA A 218 12.23 -0.37 6.57
C ALA A 218 13.61 -0.98 6.24
N LYS A 219 14.41 -1.31 7.26
CA LYS A 219 15.72 -1.95 7.08
C LYS A 219 15.59 -3.41 6.65
N ALA A 220 14.59 -4.12 7.17
CA ALA A 220 14.29 -5.48 6.77
C ALA A 220 13.85 -5.54 5.28
N ALA A 221 13.01 -4.59 4.84
CA ALA A 221 12.65 -4.43 3.44
C ALA A 221 13.88 -4.12 2.56
N ALA A 222 14.68 -3.12 2.95
CA ALA A 222 15.86 -2.70 2.21
C ALA A 222 16.94 -3.80 2.04
N ALA A 223 16.98 -4.77 2.94
CA ALA A 223 17.89 -5.92 2.83
C ALA A 223 17.49 -6.93 1.74
N VAL A 224 16.23 -6.88 1.28
CA VAL A 224 15.66 -7.85 0.33
C VAL A 224 15.48 -7.25 -1.06
N VAL A 225 15.18 -5.95 -1.14
CA VAL A 225 14.95 -5.24 -2.40
C VAL A 225 16.25 -4.65 -2.98
N ASP A 226 16.20 -4.09 -4.18
CA ASP A 226 17.33 -3.42 -4.82
C ASP A 226 17.66 -2.12 -4.07
N LYS A 227 18.93 -1.75 -4.09
CA LYS A 227 19.42 -0.56 -3.41
C LYS A 227 18.69 0.69 -3.91
N ASP A 228 18.26 1.54 -2.98
CA ASP A 228 17.63 2.83 -3.23
C ASP A 228 16.35 2.79 -4.13
N SER A 229 15.76 1.59 -4.31
CA SER A 229 14.58 1.39 -5.16
C SER A 229 13.24 1.64 -4.46
N THR A 230 13.21 1.86 -3.15
CA THR A 230 11.98 1.89 -2.36
C THR A 230 11.22 3.21 -2.48
N VAL A 231 9.91 3.11 -2.71
CA VAL A 231 8.96 4.22 -2.60
C VAL A 231 7.93 3.86 -1.55
N GLU A 232 8.11 4.39 -0.33
CA GLU A 232 7.23 4.08 0.79
C GLU A 232 5.84 4.67 0.59
N LEU A 233 4.81 3.86 0.86
CA LEU A 233 3.41 4.29 0.91
C LEU A 233 2.90 4.22 2.35
N TYR A 234 2.06 5.20 2.71
CA TYR A 234 1.39 5.29 4.02
C TYR A 234 2.34 5.37 5.22
N ALA A 235 3.47 6.09 5.10
CA ALA A 235 4.44 6.27 6.17
C ALA A 235 3.83 6.82 7.48
N GLY A 236 2.81 7.69 7.40
CA GLY A 236 2.12 8.27 8.55
C GLY A 236 1.07 7.36 9.21
N PHE A 237 0.65 6.28 8.53
CA PHE A 237 -0.42 5.37 8.95
C PHE A 237 0.12 3.97 9.24
N GLY A 238 -0.34 3.32 10.31
CA GLY A 238 0.08 1.96 10.64
C GLY A 238 1.62 1.81 10.75
N LYS A 239 2.26 2.62 11.59
CA LYS A 239 3.71 2.83 11.63
C LYS A 239 4.55 1.61 12.00
N SER A 240 3.96 0.56 12.59
CA SER A 240 4.65 -0.70 12.86
C SER A 240 4.80 -1.59 11.62
N VAL A 241 4.41 -1.11 10.45
CA VAL A 241 4.54 -1.83 9.17
C VAL A 241 5.11 -0.90 8.13
N TYR A 242 6.02 -1.41 7.36
CA TYR A 242 6.55 -0.75 6.15
C TYR A 242 5.88 -1.33 4.91
N THR A 243 5.38 -0.49 4.02
CA THR A 243 4.84 -0.86 2.70
C THR A 243 5.44 0.05 1.65
N ALA A 244 6.02 -0.51 0.61
CA ALA A 244 6.64 0.26 -0.46
C ALA A 244 6.52 -0.46 -1.81
N PHE A 245 6.48 0.30 -2.89
CA PHE A 245 6.94 -0.22 -4.17
C PHE A 245 8.46 -0.20 -4.17
N ALA A 246 9.06 -1.20 -4.82
CA ALA A 246 10.50 -1.36 -4.92
C ALA A 246 10.84 -2.19 -6.16
N THR A 247 12.11 -2.49 -6.37
CA THR A 247 12.53 -3.50 -7.36
C THR A 247 13.30 -4.64 -6.68
N VAL A 248 13.21 -5.82 -7.26
CA VAL A 248 14.00 -7.00 -6.90
C VAL A 248 14.56 -7.61 -8.18
N GLY A 249 15.88 -7.56 -8.34
CA GLY A 249 16.52 -7.96 -9.59
C GLY A 249 16.03 -7.14 -10.78
N GLY A 250 15.74 -5.85 -10.57
CA GLY A 250 15.20 -4.92 -11.55
C GLY A 250 13.69 -5.03 -11.79
N ASN A 251 12.98 -6.06 -11.31
CA ASN A 251 11.54 -6.21 -11.50
C ASN A 251 10.76 -5.46 -10.40
N ALA A 252 9.77 -4.66 -10.79
CA ALA A 252 8.93 -3.95 -9.84
C ALA A 252 8.14 -4.93 -8.96
N VAL A 253 8.16 -4.70 -7.64
CA VAL A 253 7.48 -5.50 -6.62
C VAL A 253 6.83 -4.59 -5.57
N GLY A 254 5.81 -5.09 -4.89
CA GLY A 254 5.36 -4.55 -3.62
C GLY A 254 6.09 -5.24 -2.48
N VAL A 255 6.67 -4.46 -1.56
CA VAL A 255 7.29 -5.01 -0.35
C VAL A 255 6.49 -4.63 0.89
N VAL A 256 6.27 -5.62 1.75
CA VAL A 256 5.65 -5.48 3.07
C VAL A 256 6.67 -5.98 4.09
N ALA A 257 6.98 -5.19 5.11
CA ALA A 257 7.79 -5.67 6.24
C ALA A 257 7.07 -5.35 7.55
N THR A 258 6.98 -6.36 8.42
CA THR A 258 6.26 -6.26 9.69
C THR A 258 7.18 -5.83 10.82
N GLY A 259 6.64 -5.08 11.78
CA GLY A 259 7.29 -4.83 13.05
C GLY A 259 6.70 -5.70 14.17
N LYS A 260 7.12 -5.41 15.40
CA LYS A 260 6.89 -6.26 16.56
C LYS A 260 5.43 -6.66 16.78
N ASN A 261 4.49 -5.70 16.71
CA ASN A 261 3.06 -5.95 16.86
C ASN A 261 2.25 -5.18 15.81
N LEU A 262 1.18 -5.78 15.32
CA LEU A 262 0.33 -5.22 14.27
C LEU A 262 -1.00 -4.73 14.84
N CYS A 263 -1.23 -3.42 14.85
CA CYS A 263 -2.51 -2.82 15.21
C CYS A 263 -3.48 -2.83 14.00
N HIS A 264 -4.76 -2.56 14.26
CA HIS A 264 -5.80 -2.49 13.22
C HIS A 264 -5.41 -1.61 12.02
N ASN A 265 -4.76 -0.45 12.25
CA ASN A 265 -4.27 0.41 11.17
C ASN A 265 -3.11 -0.22 10.37
N CYS A 266 -2.21 -0.95 11.04
CA CYS A 266 -1.14 -1.69 10.39
C CYS A 266 -1.70 -2.74 9.43
N VAL A 267 -2.69 -3.46 9.91
CA VAL A 267 -3.36 -4.53 9.18
C VAL A 267 -4.15 -3.99 7.98
N ALA A 268 -4.89 -2.89 8.18
CA ALA A 268 -5.61 -2.19 7.11
C ALA A 268 -4.65 -1.66 6.02
N LYS A 269 -3.49 -1.11 6.41
CA LYS A 269 -2.42 -0.66 5.51
C LYS A 269 -1.94 -1.79 4.61
N ILE A 270 -1.58 -2.94 5.19
CA ILE A 270 -1.12 -4.11 4.42
C ILE A 270 -2.21 -4.56 3.45
N ALA A 271 -3.45 -4.73 3.93
CA ALA A 271 -4.56 -5.22 3.10
C ALA A 271 -4.83 -4.28 1.90
N ARG A 272 -4.82 -2.96 2.10
CA ARG A 272 -4.97 -1.99 1.03
C ARG A 272 -3.84 -2.09 0.01
N PHE A 273 -2.59 -2.16 0.49
CA PHE A 273 -1.40 -2.22 -0.37
C PHE A 273 -1.34 -3.51 -1.20
N VAL A 274 -1.60 -4.68 -0.58
CA VAL A 274 -1.61 -5.97 -1.30
C VAL A 274 -2.72 -6.03 -2.35
N ARG A 275 -3.90 -5.43 -2.08
CA ARG A 275 -4.96 -5.32 -3.09
C ARG A 275 -4.56 -4.46 -4.28
N LEU A 276 -3.83 -3.37 -4.04
CA LEU A 276 -3.28 -2.54 -5.11
C LEU A 276 -2.29 -3.34 -5.97
N CYS A 277 -1.36 -4.05 -5.34
CA CYS A 277 -0.41 -4.91 -6.04
C CYS A 277 -1.12 -6.01 -6.87
N ASP A 278 -2.13 -6.67 -6.28
CA ASP A 278 -2.89 -7.72 -6.96
C ASP A 278 -3.71 -7.19 -8.15
N ALA A 279 -4.27 -5.98 -8.05
CA ALA A 279 -5.04 -5.36 -9.13
C ALA A 279 -4.21 -5.18 -10.42
N PHE A 280 -2.91 -4.93 -10.27
CA PHE A 280 -1.98 -4.72 -11.39
C PHE A 280 -0.94 -5.82 -11.54
N SER A 281 -1.17 -6.99 -10.94
CA SER A 281 -0.28 -8.15 -11.04
C SER A 281 1.17 -7.86 -10.62
N VAL A 282 1.38 -6.89 -9.72
CA VAL A 282 2.69 -6.59 -9.11
C VAL A 282 2.97 -7.67 -8.07
N PRO A 283 4.09 -8.41 -8.16
CA PRO A 283 4.45 -9.41 -7.16
C PRO A 283 4.61 -8.82 -5.77
N VAL A 284 4.29 -9.57 -4.72
CA VAL A 284 4.40 -9.12 -3.33
C VAL A 284 5.44 -9.94 -2.58
N VAL A 285 6.41 -9.25 -1.97
CA VAL A 285 7.38 -9.83 -1.04
C VAL A 285 7.03 -9.37 0.37
N THR A 286 6.76 -10.33 1.26
CA THR A 286 6.42 -10.05 2.66
C THR A 286 7.54 -10.53 3.57
N VAL A 287 8.14 -9.63 4.34
CA VAL A 287 9.15 -9.96 5.36
C VAL A 287 8.46 -9.93 6.72
N VAL A 288 8.38 -11.09 7.36
CA VAL A 288 7.65 -11.28 8.61
C VAL A 288 8.63 -11.43 9.78
N ASP A 289 8.56 -10.48 10.70
CA ASP A 289 9.17 -10.57 12.03
C ASP A 289 8.24 -9.87 13.02
N THR A 290 7.31 -10.62 13.62
CA THR A 290 6.26 -10.07 14.47
C THR A 290 5.82 -11.03 15.55
N GLU A 291 5.56 -10.51 16.75
CA GLU A 291 4.98 -11.26 17.86
C GLU A 291 3.46 -11.49 17.72
N GLY A 292 2.83 -10.84 16.74
CA GLY A 292 1.40 -11.02 16.48
C GLY A 292 0.62 -9.71 16.36
N PHE A 293 -0.69 -9.83 16.38
CA PHE A 293 -1.57 -8.67 16.52
C PHE A 293 -1.42 -8.07 17.92
N VAL A 294 -1.67 -6.75 18.04
CA VAL A 294 -1.61 -6.06 19.33
C VAL A 294 -2.57 -6.76 20.33
N PRO A 295 -2.07 -7.30 21.45
CA PRO A 295 -2.91 -7.98 22.42
C PRO A 295 -3.64 -6.95 23.31
N SER A 296 -4.64 -6.28 22.76
CA SER A 296 -5.36 -5.20 23.42
C SER A 296 -6.84 -5.21 23.09
N VAL A 297 -7.68 -5.26 24.13
CA VAL A 297 -9.14 -5.16 24.00
C VAL A 297 -9.55 -3.86 23.30
N SER A 298 -8.82 -2.77 23.51
CA SER A 298 -9.09 -1.49 22.82
C SER A 298 -8.81 -1.58 21.32
N ASP A 299 -7.80 -2.33 20.88
CA ASP A 299 -7.53 -2.55 19.46
C ASP A 299 -8.60 -3.45 18.82
N ASP A 300 -9.03 -4.49 19.53
CA ASP A 300 -10.14 -5.37 19.08
C ASP A 300 -11.45 -4.57 18.88
N ILE A 301 -11.77 -3.69 19.83
CA ILE A 301 -12.96 -2.80 19.75
C ILE A 301 -12.78 -1.78 18.61
N ALA A 302 -11.57 -1.30 18.36
CA ALA A 302 -11.28 -0.39 17.24
C ALA A 302 -11.35 -1.09 15.87
N GLY A 303 -11.50 -2.42 15.85
CA GLY A 303 -11.68 -3.22 14.66
C GLY A 303 -10.53 -4.18 14.34
N GLY A 304 -9.65 -4.48 15.30
CA GLY A 304 -8.49 -5.37 15.13
C GLY A 304 -8.86 -6.70 14.49
N ILE A 305 -9.86 -7.39 15.03
CA ILE A 305 -10.33 -8.69 14.48
C ILE A 305 -10.90 -8.53 13.06
N ARG A 306 -11.66 -7.46 12.81
CA ARG A 306 -12.23 -7.19 11.48
C ARG A 306 -11.14 -6.96 10.43
N GLU A 307 -10.15 -6.15 10.74
CA GLU A 307 -9.04 -5.87 9.84
C GLU A 307 -8.14 -7.11 9.65
N ALA A 308 -7.93 -7.91 10.69
CA ALA A 308 -7.21 -9.17 10.61
C ALA A 308 -7.91 -10.18 9.67
N ALA A 309 -9.24 -10.29 9.75
CA ALA A 309 -10.02 -11.10 8.82
C ALA A 309 -9.94 -10.59 7.38
N ARG A 310 -9.98 -9.25 7.19
CA ARG A 310 -9.78 -8.62 5.88
C ARG A 310 -8.39 -8.92 5.31
N LEU A 311 -7.34 -8.83 6.13
CA LEU A 311 -5.97 -9.15 5.73
C LEU A 311 -5.84 -10.59 5.25
N ALA A 312 -6.33 -11.54 6.06
CA ALA A 312 -6.29 -12.97 5.71
C ALA A 312 -7.03 -13.24 4.40
N ALA A 313 -8.23 -12.67 4.22
CA ALA A 313 -8.99 -12.77 2.98
C ALA A 313 -8.26 -12.13 1.79
N THR A 314 -7.60 -10.99 1.99
CA THR A 314 -6.83 -10.30 0.95
C THR A 314 -5.66 -11.15 0.46
N TYR A 315 -4.85 -11.69 1.37
CA TYR A 315 -3.73 -12.56 0.99
C TYR A 315 -4.21 -13.85 0.30
N ALA A 316 -5.29 -14.44 0.79
CA ALA A 316 -5.85 -15.66 0.21
C ALA A 316 -6.46 -15.43 -1.19
N ASP A 317 -7.11 -14.28 -1.40
CA ASP A 317 -7.77 -13.94 -2.67
C ASP A 317 -6.80 -13.39 -3.72
N ALA A 318 -5.66 -12.83 -3.33
CA ALA A 318 -4.67 -12.26 -4.24
C ALA A 318 -4.05 -13.34 -5.15
N THR A 319 -4.09 -13.08 -6.45
CA THR A 319 -3.61 -13.98 -7.51
C THR A 319 -2.19 -13.66 -7.98
N THR A 320 -1.71 -12.45 -7.72
CA THR A 320 -0.32 -12.08 -8.02
C THR A 320 0.67 -13.01 -7.31
N ALA A 321 1.91 -13.08 -7.81
CA ALA A 321 2.97 -13.86 -7.16
C ALA A 321 3.25 -13.32 -5.75
N LYS A 322 3.31 -14.21 -4.76
CA LYS A 322 3.54 -13.85 -3.35
C LYS A 322 4.66 -14.70 -2.76
N VAL A 323 5.66 -14.05 -2.21
CA VAL A 323 6.76 -14.67 -1.49
C VAL A 323 6.75 -14.15 -0.05
N THR A 324 6.66 -15.04 0.93
CA THR A 324 6.74 -14.67 2.35
C THR A 324 8.06 -15.16 2.93
N VAL A 325 8.84 -14.24 3.48
CA VAL A 325 10.10 -14.48 4.20
C VAL A 325 9.81 -14.45 5.70
N LEU A 326 9.94 -15.57 6.37
CA LEU A 326 9.83 -15.70 7.83
C LEU A 326 11.20 -15.35 8.42
N ALA A 327 11.42 -14.05 8.65
CA ALA A 327 12.74 -13.49 9.01
C ALA A 327 13.07 -13.61 10.50
N GLY A 328 12.05 -13.63 11.34
CA GLY A 328 12.17 -13.72 12.78
C GLY A 328 10.96 -14.45 13.38
N LYS A 329 10.18 -13.77 14.21
CA LYS A 329 8.98 -14.35 14.81
C LYS A 329 7.79 -14.31 13.85
N ALA A 330 7.06 -15.43 13.75
CA ALA A 330 5.80 -15.52 13.01
C ALA A 330 4.81 -16.35 13.83
N MET A 331 3.97 -15.66 14.60
CA MET A 331 3.19 -16.31 15.66
C MET A 331 1.67 -16.21 15.43
N GLY A 332 1.00 -17.31 15.68
CA GLY A 332 -0.45 -17.41 15.79
C GLY A 332 -1.20 -16.91 14.56
N PRO A 333 -2.29 -16.13 14.75
CA PRO A 333 -3.16 -15.68 13.65
C PRO A 333 -2.46 -14.82 12.60
N VAL A 334 -1.37 -14.13 12.96
CA VAL A 334 -0.60 -13.33 11.98
C VAL A 334 0.09 -14.24 10.96
N TYR A 335 0.70 -15.35 11.41
CA TYR A 335 1.23 -16.34 10.49
C TYR A 335 0.13 -16.83 9.55
N THR A 336 -1.04 -17.19 10.09
CA THR A 336 -2.19 -17.65 9.28
C THR A 336 -2.61 -16.64 8.22
N ALA A 337 -2.60 -15.35 8.56
CA ALA A 337 -2.99 -14.28 7.62
C ALA A 337 -1.94 -14.04 6.52
N LEU A 338 -0.64 -14.05 6.86
CA LEU A 338 0.45 -13.68 5.94
C LEU A 338 1.09 -14.87 5.23
N ALA A 339 0.84 -16.11 5.66
CA ALA A 339 1.40 -17.32 5.06
C ALA A 339 0.64 -17.84 3.84
N ALA A 340 -0.45 -17.18 3.40
CA ALA A 340 -1.15 -17.49 2.16
C ALA A 340 -0.34 -16.97 0.95
N ALA A 341 0.90 -17.45 0.83
CA ALA A 341 1.88 -17.15 -0.21
C ALA A 341 2.12 -18.36 -1.11
N ASP A 342 2.72 -18.12 -2.27
CA ASP A 342 3.10 -19.18 -3.21
C ASP A 342 4.37 -19.90 -2.76
N LEU A 343 5.30 -19.13 -2.15
CA LEU A 343 6.52 -19.66 -1.51
C LEU A 343 6.76 -18.98 -0.18
N ARG A 344 7.11 -19.79 0.83
CA ARG A 344 7.45 -19.36 2.19
C ARG A 344 8.89 -19.77 2.49
N ILE A 345 9.72 -18.76 2.75
CA ILE A 345 11.15 -18.94 3.01
C ILE A 345 11.38 -18.73 4.49
N ALA A 346 11.78 -19.77 5.22
CA ALA A 346 12.16 -19.68 6.61
C ALA A 346 13.64 -19.32 6.74
N VAL A 347 13.96 -18.22 7.42
CA VAL A 347 15.34 -17.83 7.68
C VAL A 347 15.87 -18.63 8.87
N THR A 348 17.09 -19.14 8.78
CA THR A 348 17.75 -19.85 9.90
C THR A 348 17.66 -19.03 11.19
N GLY A 349 17.10 -19.61 12.25
CA GLY A 349 16.85 -18.94 13.52
C GLY A 349 15.48 -18.27 13.65
N CYS A 350 14.62 -18.30 12.64
CA CYS A 350 13.23 -17.84 12.78
C CYS A 350 12.44 -18.76 13.74
N VAL A 351 11.37 -18.21 14.32
CA VAL A 351 10.48 -18.90 15.27
C VAL A 351 9.07 -18.86 14.71
N VAL A 352 8.56 -20.00 14.27
CA VAL A 352 7.19 -20.16 13.80
C VAL A 352 6.39 -20.92 14.84
N SER A 353 5.37 -20.31 15.42
CA SER A 353 4.64 -20.90 16.55
C SER A 353 3.16 -20.53 16.55
N ALA A 354 2.34 -21.43 17.07
CA ALA A 354 0.91 -21.17 17.28
C ALA A 354 0.67 -20.13 18.39
N LEU A 355 1.53 -20.12 19.42
CA LEU A 355 1.54 -19.17 20.54
C LEU A 355 2.99 -18.77 20.83
N GLU A 356 3.16 -17.71 21.60
CA GLU A 356 4.47 -17.42 22.19
C GLU A 356 4.99 -18.64 22.96
N PRO A 357 6.25 -19.09 22.77
CA PRO A 357 6.73 -20.36 23.33
C PRO A 357 6.55 -20.50 24.82
N SER A 358 6.76 -19.47 25.64
CA SER A 358 6.54 -19.51 27.08
C SER A 358 5.08 -19.73 27.45
N ALA A 359 4.15 -19.12 26.70
CA ALA A 359 2.72 -19.34 26.88
C ALA A 359 2.31 -20.77 26.46
N ALA A 360 2.87 -21.25 25.35
CA ALA A 360 2.59 -22.61 24.87
C ALA A 360 3.02 -23.69 25.91
N VAL A 361 4.23 -23.55 26.45
CA VAL A 361 4.73 -24.55 27.44
C VAL A 361 4.01 -24.46 28.78
N SER A 362 3.55 -23.28 29.18
CA SER A 362 2.73 -23.10 30.39
C SER A 362 1.38 -23.83 30.30
N VAL A 363 0.89 -24.10 29.09
CA VAL A 363 -0.30 -24.92 28.85
C VAL A 363 0.08 -26.41 28.73
N LEU A 364 1.08 -26.72 27.90
CA LEU A 364 1.44 -28.09 27.55
C LEU A 364 2.11 -28.87 28.71
N TYR A 365 2.91 -28.18 29.52
CA TYR A 365 3.73 -28.76 30.59
C TYR A 365 3.35 -28.18 31.95
N LYS A 366 2.09 -27.79 32.13
CA LYS A 366 1.61 -27.13 33.34
C LYS A 366 1.98 -27.89 34.61
N ASP A 367 1.67 -29.17 34.69
CA ASP A 367 1.88 -29.98 35.88
C ASP A 367 3.37 -30.16 36.24
N GLU A 368 4.23 -30.27 35.23
CA GLU A 368 5.68 -30.36 35.40
C GLU A 368 6.28 -29.02 35.87
N ILE A 369 5.78 -27.91 35.34
CA ILE A 369 6.22 -26.57 35.71
C ILE A 369 5.76 -26.21 37.12
N ASP A 370 4.51 -26.51 37.46
CA ASP A 370 3.94 -26.25 38.78
C ASP A 370 4.60 -27.11 39.89
N ALA A 371 5.11 -28.31 39.55
CA ALA A 371 5.83 -29.18 40.49
C ALA A 371 7.30 -28.79 40.70
N SER A 372 7.84 -27.80 39.97
CA SER A 372 9.23 -27.40 40.07
C SER A 372 9.46 -26.38 41.19
N ASP A 373 10.65 -26.47 41.83
CA ASP A 373 11.08 -25.53 42.88
C ASP A 373 11.23 -24.07 42.35
N ASN A 374 11.41 -23.91 41.03
CA ASN A 374 11.53 -22.62 40.38
C ASN A 374 10.74 -22.59 39.05
N ILE A 375 9.51 -22.13 39.15
CA ILE A 375 8.55 -22.05 38.04
C ILE A 375 9.11 -21.24 36.85
N ILE A 376 9.77 -20.11 37.09
CA ILE A 376 10.31 -19.25 36.04
C ILE A 376 11.44 -19.96 35.29
N ALA A 377 12.37 -20.58 36.01
CA ALA A 377 13.48 -21.33 35.40
C ALA A 377 12.97 -22.53 34.61
N ALA A 378 12.00 -23.27 35.14
CA ALA A 378 11.37 -24.41 34.50
C ALA A 378 10.63 -23.97 33.20
N THR A 379 9.85 -22.91 33.27
CA THR A 379 9.16 -22.33 32.09
C THR A 379 10.16 -21.93 31.01
N ASN A 380 11.23 -21.21 31.38
CA ASN A 380 12.24 -20.77 30.42
C ASN A 380 12.99 -21.95 29.77
N ALA A 381 13.34 -22.96 30.53
CA ALA A 381 13.99 -24.17 30.02
C ALA A 381 13.08 -24.93 29.03
N LYS A 382 11.82 -25.14 29.42
CA LYS A 382 10.81 -25.77 28.53
C LYS A 382 10.55 -24.96 27.30
N ALA A 383 10.45 -23.63 27.41
CA ALA A 383 10.25 -22.73 26.25
C ALA A 383 11.43 -22.77 25.27
N ALA A 384 12.67 -22.84 25.80
CA ALA A 384 13.85 -22.96 24.95
C ALA A 384 13.87 -24.32 24.21
N ALA A 385 13.57 -25.42 24.87
CA ALA A 385 13.46 -26.73 24.24
C ALA A 385 12.34 -26.76 23.18
N TYR A 386 11.16 -26.30 23.54
CA TYR A 386 10.01 -26.19 22.61
C TYR A 386 10.34 -25.36 21.39
N THR A 387 11.04 -24.23 21.58
CA THR A 387 11.46 -23.37 20.47
C THR A 387 12.41 -24.09 19.53
N ALA A 388 13.41 -24.81 20.07
CA ALA A 388 14.39 -25.53 19.26
C ALA A 388 13.77 -26.72 18.50
N GLU A 389 12.87 -27.47 19.14
CA GLU A 389 12.31 -28.69 18.57
C GLU A 389 11.10 -28.41 17.67
N VAL A 390 10.16 -27.58 18.13
CA VAL A 390 8.85 -27.39 17.49
C VAL A 390 8.79 -26.16 16.63
N CYS A 391 9.41 -25.05 17.05
CA CYS A 391 9.23 -23.75 16.40
C CYS A 391 10.36 -23.37 15.43
N SER A 392 11.34 -24.27 15.21
CA SER A 392 12.50 -23.99 14.37
C SER A 392 12.18 -23.90 12.88
N ALA A 393 13.03 -23.21 12.12
CA ALA A 393 12.93 -23.14 10.66
C ALA A 393 12.91 -24.52 9.99
N ALA A 394 13.72 -25.45 10.49
CA ALA A 394 13.78 -26.82 9.98
C ALA A 394 12.45 -27.56 10.20
N ASN A 395 11.86 -27.45 11.39
CA ASN A 395 10.57 -28.05 11.67
C ASN A 395 9.43 -27.37 10.90
N ALA A 396 9.51 -26.05 10.69
CA ALA A 396 8.53 -25.34 9.86
C ALA A 396 8.47 -25.90 8.42
N VAL A 397 9.60 -26.30 7.85
CA VAL A 397 9.61 -27.00 6.54
C VAL A 397 9.12 -28.43 6.68
N ALA A 398 9.53 -29.17 7.71
CA ALA A 398 9.12 -30.56 7.91
C ALA A 398 7.61 -30.72 8.07
N CYS A 399 6.93 -29.76 8.69
CA CYS A 399 5.46 -29.76 8.85
C CYS A 399 4.69 -28.97 7.77
N GLY A 400 5.38 -28.44 6.76
CA GLY A 400 4.76 -27.69 5.66
C GLY A 400 4.35 -26.25 6.02
N ALA A 401 4.84 -25.70 7.13
CA ALA A 401 4.64 -24.30 7.48
C ALA A 401 5.56 -23.36 6.68
N ALA A 402 6.66 -23.87 6.15
CA ALA A 402 7.52 -23.19 5.17
C ALA A 402 7.89 -24.15 4.04
N ASP A 403 8.37 -23.62 2.92
CA ASP A 403 8.70 -24.42 1.74
C ASP A 403 10.22 -24.65 1.62
N MET A 404 11.03 -23.75 2.19
CA MET A 404 12.49 -23.87 2.23
C MET A 404 13.11 -23.12 3.39
N VAL A 405 14.33 -23.53 3.78
CA VAL A 405 15.16 -22.80 4.74
C VAL A 405 16.32 -22.14 4.00
N CYS A 406 16.67 -20.91 4.39
CA CYS A 406 17.88 -20.25 3.95
C CYS A 406 18.55 -19.46 5.08
N ASP A 407 19.85 -19.21 4.93
CA ASP A 407 20.54 -18.30 5.83
C ASP A 407 20.28 -16.84 5.49
N ALA A 408 20.39 -15.96 6.47
CA ALA A 408 20.12 -14.54 6.33
C ALA A 408 20.89 -13.88 5.16
N ALA A 409 22.12 -14.32 4.92
CA ALA A 409 22.95 -13.84 3.79
C ALA A 409 22.39 -14.21 2.41
N ASN A 410 21.57 -15.26 2.33
CA ASN A 410 21.05 -15.81 1.07
C ASN A 410 19.57 -15.46 0.83
N VAL A 411 18.94 -14.71 1.74
CA VAL A 411 17.50 -14.38 1.63
C VAL A 411 17.18 -13.69 0.31
N ARG A 412 17.98 -12.68 -0.06
CA ARG A 412 17.74 -11.94 -1.31
C ARG A 412 17.83 -12.84 -2.55
N SER A 413 18.88 -13.64 -2.67
CA SER A 413 19.02 -14.57 -3.80
C SER A 413 17.89 -15.59 -3.86
N SER A 414 17.42 -16.06 -2.70
CA SER A 414 16.26 -16.96 -2.60
C SER A 414 14.97 -16.26 -3.04
N VAL A 415 14.78 -14.99 -2.69
CA VAL A 415 13.62 -14.21 -3.13
C VAL A 415 13.65 -13.95 -4.63
N VAL A 416 14.82 -13.61 -5.21
CA VAL A 416 15.00 -13.45 -6.68
C VAL A 416 14.61 -14.75 -7.38
N ALA A 417 15.18 -15.89 -6.96
CA ALA A 417 14.89 -17.19 -7.56
C ALA A 417 13.39 -17.57 -7.41
N ALA A 418 12.77 -17.25 -6.28
CA ALA A 418 11.35 -17.48 -6.06
C ALA A 418 10.47 -16.63 -7.01
N LEU A 419 10.80 -15.36 -7.19
CA LEU A 419 10.08 -14.47 -8.12
C LEU A 419 10.26 -14.91 -9.58
N GLU A 420 11.46 -15.33 -9.97
CA GLU A 420 11.72 -15.89 -11.30
C GLU A 420 10.88 -17.15 -11.55
N LEU A 421 10.86 -18.08 -10.59
CA LEU A 421 10.02 -19.29 -10.65
C LEU A 421 8.54 -18.94 -10.81
N LEU A 422 8.06 -17.92 -10.13
CA LEU A 422 6.68 -17.48 -10.14
C LEU A 422 6.32 -16.52 -11.28
N SER A 423 7.27 -16.11 -12.12
CA SER A 423 7.06 -15.13 -13.19
C SER A 423 5.98 -15.57 -14.19
N THR A 424 5.84 -16.87 -14.40
CA THR A 424 4.83 -17.47 -15.31
C THR A 424 3.60 -17.98 -14.59
N LYS A 425 3.43 -17.66 -13.29
CA LYS A 425 2.28 -18.10 -12.51
C LYS A 425 0.97 -17.76 -13.19
N ARG A 426 0.05 -18.74 -13.26
CA ARG A 426 -1.33 -18.56 -13.67
C ARG A 426 -2.24 -19.02 -12.55
N ALA A 427 -3.04 -18.13 -12.01
CA ALA A 427 -4.03 -18.44 -10.99
C ALA A 427 -5.44 -18.16 -11.51
N ALA A 428 -6.27 -19.19 -11.60
CA ALA A 428 -7.68 -19.04 -11.91
C ALA A 428 -8.49 -18.84 -10.63
N ARG A 429 -9.34 -17.81 -10.61
CA ARG A 429 -10.32 -17.61 -9.54
C ARG A 429 -11.63 -18.34 -9.89
N LEU A 430 -12.34 -18.79 -8.86
CA LEU A 430 -13.73 -19.21 -9.05
C LEU A 430 -14.54 -18.01 -9.56
N PRO A 431 -15.46 -18.21 -10.53
CA PRO A 431 -16.30 -17.12 -11.04
C PRO A 431 -17.13 -16.51 -9.93
N LYS A 432 -16.93 -15.22 -9.67
CA LYS A 432 -17.69 -14.43 -8.69
C LYS A 432 -17.76 -12.98 -9.15
N LYS A 433 -18.80 -12.24 -8.76
CA LYS A 433 -18.88 -10.81 -9.05
C LYS A 433 -17.81 -10.04 -8.28
N HIS A 434 -17.64 -10.33 -7.01
CA HIS A 434 -16.62 -9.80 -6.11
C HIS A 434 -16.54 -10.68 -4.85
N GLY A 435 -15.49 -10.54 -4.04
CA GLY A 435 -15.43 -11.12 -2.70
C GLY A 435 -16.26 -10.32 -1.72
N ASN A 436 -16.95 -10.98 -0.78
CA ASN A 436 -17.57 -10.34 0.36
C ASN A 436 -16.60 -10.39 1.54
N MET A 437 -15.72 -9.39 1.60
CA MET A 437 -14.72 -9.28 2.67
C MET A 437 -15.32 -8.67 3.92
N ALA A 438 -14.66 -8.87 5.06
CA ALA A 438 -14.98 -8.16 6.30
C ALA A 438 -14.92 -6.63 6.07
N LEU A 439 -15.79 -5.89 6.78
CA LEU A 439 -15.95 -4.43 6.63
C LEU A 439 -14.67 -3.65 6.91
#